data_2c3a98c5dd5c6a28ca57312411a96ae8
#
_entry.id   2c3a98c5dd5c6a28ca57312411a96ae8
#
_cell.length_a   1.000
_cell.length_b   1.000
_cell.length_c   1.000
_cell.angle_alpha   90.00
_cell.angle_beta   90.00
_cell.angle_gamma   90.00
#
_symmetry.space_group_name_H-M   'P 1'
#
loop_
_entity.id
_entity.type
_entity.pdbx_description
1 polymer ?
#
loop_
_entity_poly.entity_id
_entity_poly.type
_entity_poly.pdbx_seq_one_letter_code
_entity_poly.pdbx_strand_id
1 'polypeptide(L)'
;MPGLRDRVMASDPVIQRYWSLRRRRRSDPVVADQPDAAERGRLMDDAALAWSYFDRHIYPRTGLAAGTVSTAPGGRVNSEVTLWDVASQINALIAAANLRLVDRQVAAEMIVKAVASLPSDRLDGGRLPPSNFSAQTLRTTVAGFDSCDTGRLGVALARAVSTGFIEGTEVLAPLKDWTLENAIRTGRHFSKRFGTWRDTSQSHCTDYIAPGFAFFGQEVLPLYKWPDDSAETEITTIYLAASLGAISTEPFALRAIELGIDGPTRLILDALFDAQLGWFEESGQLRCVSETPIDRAPWFLYSGLRLDIEGPEAWVIGTMTSDATTEELRSASEIISSKAAYLWRAVHPHPYSDRLVNIVRENARIPGQGFSVGVYSDMLSPVPNYTDITTNGIILSAIAHILGDG
;
A
#
# COMPACT_ATOMS: atom_id res chain seq x y z
N MET A 1 37.53 10.43 9.68
CA MET A 1 36.94 10.45 11.03
C MET A 1 35.43 10.56 10.87
N PRO A 2 34.60 9.73 11.47
CA PRO A 2 33.16 9.87 11.40
C PRO A 2 32.74 11.25 11.91
N GLY A 3 31.82 11.90 11.21
CA GLY A 3 31.31 13.22 11.55
C GLY A 3 30.57 13.24 12.89
N LEU A 4 30.28 14.42 13.42
CA LEU A 4 29.53 14.59 14.67
C LEU A 4 28.14 13.90 14.60
N ARG A 5 27.52 13.92 13.41
CA ARG A 5 26.25 13.25 13.08
C ARG A 5 26.35 11.73 13.26
N ASP A 6 27.44 11.12 12.78
CA ASP A 6 27.66 9.66 12.88
C ASP A 6 27.87 9.22 14.33
N ARG A 7 28.47 10.07 15.17
CA ARG A 7 28.65 9.78 16.62
C ARG A 7 27.35 9.92 17.41
N VAL A 8 26.52 10.91 17.08
CA VAL A 8 25.21 11.10 17.72
C VAL A 8 24.29 9.94 17.34
N MET A 9 24.26 9.56 16.08
CA MET A 9 23.49 8.42 15.60
C MET A 9 23.94 7.10 16.25
N ALA A 10 25.25 6.86 16.36
CA ALA A 10 25.79 5.63 16.97
C ALA A 10 25.56 5.54 18.50
N SER A 11 25.27 6.65 19.17
CA SER A 11 24.97 6.69 20.63
C SER A 11 23.48 6.68 20.95
N ASP A 12 22.60 6.81 19.94
CA ASP A 12 21.16 6.80 20.16
C ASP A 12 20.70 5.39 20.61
N PRO A 13 19.99 5.27 21.75
CA PRO A 13 19.51 3.99 22.27
C PRO A 13 18.62 3.22 21.28
N VAL A 14 17.82 3.91 20.48
CA VAL A 14 16.94 3.34 19.47
C VAL A 14 17.76 2.69 18.36
N ILE A 15 18.81 3.37 17.89
CA ILE A 15 19.74 2.86 16.87
C ILE A 15 20.53 1.66 17.39
N GLN A 16 21.06 1.75 18.62
CA GLN A 16 21.77 0.64 19.25
C GLN A 16 20.88 -0.59 19.42
N ARG A 17 19.59 -0.37 19.73
CA ARG A 17 18.59 -1.42 19.84
C ARG A 17 18.32 -2.07 18.48
N TYR A 18 18.10 -1.29 17.42
CA TYR A 18 17.94 -1.80 16.07
C TYR A 18 19.09 -2.75 15.68
N TRP A 19 20.33 -2.33 15.86
CA TRP A 19 21.51 -3.15 15.57
C TRP A 19 21.63 -4.38 16.46
N SER A 20 21.16 -4.32 17.71
CA SER A 20 21.14 -5.47 18.61
C SER A 20 20.11 -6.51 18.18
N LEU A 21 18.91 -6.08 17.80
CA LEU A 21 17.83 -6.93 17.30
C LEU A 21 18.22 -7.57 15.96
N ARG A 22 18.79 -6.81 15.04
CA ARG A 22 19.27 -7.31 13.75
C ARG A 22 20.37 -8.38 13.93
N ARG A 23 21.28 -8.21 14.88
CA ARG A 23 22.31 -9.23 15.17
C ARG A 23 21.72 -10.53 15.73
N ARG A 24 20.69 -10.43 16.57
CA ARG A 24 19.97 -11.60 17.11
C ARG A 24 19.23 -12.36 16.02
N ARG A 25 18.55 -11.66 15.09
CA ARG A 25 17.75 -12.28 14.02
C ARG A 25 18.57 -12.89 12.89
N ARG A 26 19.81 -12.48 12.67
CA ARG A 26 20.69 -13.15 11.70
C ARG A 26 20.98 -14.61 12.06
N SER A 27 20.76 -15.01 13.32
CA SER A 27 20.96 -16.36 13.79
C SER A 27 19.74 -17.29 13.67
N ASP A 28 18.54 -16.74 13.47
CA ASP A 28 17.31 -17.52 13.36
C ASP A 28 16.56 -17.16 12.04
N PRO A 29 16.79 -17.92 10.96
CA PRO A 29 15.91 -17.80 9.80
C PRO A 29 14.51 -18.29 10.24
N VAL A 30 13.54 -17.38 10.33
CA VAL A 30 12.13 -17.76 10.47
C VAL A 30 11.75 -18.46 9.18
N VAL A 31 11.77 -19.79 9.19
CA VAL A 31 11.15 -20.59 8.13
C VAL A 31 9.65 -20.31 8.27
N ALA A 32 9.06 -19.71 7.26
CA ALA A 32 7.62 -19.49 7.21
C ALA A 32 6.96 -20.87 7.22
N ASP A 33 6.44 -21.28 8.37
CA ASP A 33 5.59 -22.46 8.44
C ASP A 33 4.36 -22.22 7.58
N GLN A 34 4.11 -23.12 6.63
CA GLN A 34 2.87 -23.12 5.86
C GLN A 34 1.69 -23.18 6.84
N PRO A 35 0.64 -22.38 6.63
CA PRO A 35 -0.52 -22.40 7.51
C PRO A 35 -1.12 -23.82 7.58
N ASP A 36 -1.44 -24.26 8.78
CA ASP A 36 -2.12 -25.53 8.99
C ASP A 36 -3.53 -25.51 8.36
N ALA A 37 -4.19 -26.66 8.33
CA ALA A 37 -5.51 -26.78 7.71
C ALA A 37 -6.56 -25.87 8.34
N ALA A 38 -6.49 -25.63 9.65
CA ALA A 38 -7.43 -24.77 10.37
C ALA A 38 -7.17 -23.30 10.03
N GLU A 39 -5.91 -22.85 10.01
CA GLU A 39 -5.57 -21.48 9.63
C GLU A 39 -5.83 -21.23 8.14
N ARG A 40 -5.55 -22.20 7.28
CA ARG A 40 -5.93 -22.13 5.87
C ARG A 40 -7.46 -21.91 5.70
N GLY A 41 -8.27 -22.63 6.48
CA GLY A 41 -9.72 -22.43 6.49
C GLY A 41 -10.10 -21.01 6.91
N ARG A 42 -9.54 -20.50 8.02
CA ARG A 42 -9.78 -19.13 8.48
C ARG A 42 -9.34 -18.06 7.45
N LEU A 43 -8.20 -18.24 6.81
CA LEU A 43 -7.73 -17.34 5.75
C LEU A 43 -8.68 -17.35 4.54
N MET A 44 -9.23 -18.50 4.15
CA MET A 44 -10.22 -18.58 3.08
C MET A 44 -11.54 -17.89 3.46
N ASP A 45 -12.00 -17.99 4.71
CA ASP A 45 -13.17 -17.25 5.20
C ASP A 45 -12.93 -15.73 5.21
N ASP A 46 -11.71 -15.30 5.56
CA ASP A 46 -11.30 -13.91 5.49
C ASP A 46 -11.24 -13.41 4.04
N ALA A 47 -10.70 -14.22 3.13
CA ALA A 47 -10.67 -13.90 1.70
C ALA A 47 -12.08 -13.78 1.11
N ALA A 48 -13.00 -14.70 1.44
CA ALA A 48 -14.39 -14.62 1.01
C ALA A 48 -15.09 -13.36 1.55
N LEU A 49 -14.78 -12.96 2.79
CA LEU A 49 -15.29 -11.72 3.36
C LEU A 49 -14.74 -10.50 2.62
N ALA A 50 -13.43 -10.43 2.39
CA ALA A 50 -12.81 -9.32 1.64
C ALA A 50 -13.37 -9.22 0.21
N TRP A 51 -13.59 -10.37 -0.44
CA TRP A 51 -14.20 -10.43 -1.77
C TRP A 51 -15.63 -9.87 -1.78
N SER A 52 -16.41 -10.01 -0.71
CA SER A 52 -17.77 -9.50 -0.62
C SER A 52 -17.87 -7.98 -0.82
N TYR A 53 -16.78 -7.22 -0.58
CA TYR A 53 -16.70 -5.80 -0.92
C TYR A 53 -16.86 -5.58 -2.43
N PHE A 54 -16.09 -6.31 -3.22
CA PHE A 54 -16.08 -6.20 -4.68
C PHE A 54 -17.38 -6.71 -5.30
N ASP A 55 -17.86 -7.85 -4.84
CA ASP A 55 -19.13 -8.44 -5.29
C ASP A 55 -20.31 -7.47 -5.13
N ARG A 56 -20.28 -6.65 -4.07
CA ARG A 56 -21.36 -5.71 -3.75
C ARG A 56 -21.21 -4.33 -4.39
N HIS A 57 -19.97 -3.84 -4.55
CA HIS A 57 -19.72 -2.42 -4.83
C HIS A 57 -19.10 -2.14 -6.19
N ILE A 58 -18.92 -3.12 -7.07
CA ILE A 58 -18.52 -2.89 -8.46
C ILE A 58 -19.72 -2.35 -9.25
N TYR A 59 -19.50 -1.21 -9.89
CA TYR A 59 -20.50 -0.60 -10.78
C TYR A 59 -20.57 -1.38 -12.10
N PRO A 60 -21.72 -2.01 -12.44
CA PRO A 60 -21.80 -2.86 -13.64
C PRO A 60 -21.48 -2.14 -14.95
N ARG A 61 -21.71 -0.82 -15.01
CA ARG A 61 -21.44 -0.04 -16.22
C ARG A 61 -19.95 0.16 -16.49
N THR A 62 -19.17 0.45 -15.46
CA THR A 62 -17.75 0.80 -15.57
C THR A 62 -16.81 -0.37 -15.25
N GLY A 63 -17.27 -1.36 -14.49
CA GLY A 63 -16.43 -2.42 -13.96
C GLY A 63 -15.55 -1.97 -12.78
N LEU A 64 -15.64 -0.72 -12.35
CA LEU A 64 -14.88 -0.16 -11.23
C LEU A 64 -15.67 -0.28 -9.92
N ALA A 65 -14.98 -0.54 -8.82
CA ALA A 65 -15.57 -0.57 -7.49
C ALA A 65 -15.67 0.84 -6.88
N ALA A 66 -16.57 1.01 -5.90
CA ALA A 66 -16.59 2.22 -5.08
C ALA A 66 -15.28 2.36 -4.30
N GLY A 67 -14.85 3.59 -4.03
CA GLY A 67 -13.61 3.84 -3.28
C GLY A 67 -13.77 3.53 -1.80
N THR A 68 -14.77 4.13 -1.16
CA THR A 68 -15.02 4.00 0.29
C THR A 68 -16.50 3.86 0.57
N VAL A 69 -16.85 3.01 1.52
CA VAL A 69 -18.23 2.78 1.95
C VAL A 69 -18.35 3.05 3.44
N SER A 70 -19.29 3.94 3.81
CA SER A 70 -19.68 4.09 5.20
C SER A 70 -20.70 3.02 5.56
N THR A 71 -20.43 2.26 6.61
CA THR A 71 -21.27 1.18 7.11
C THR A 71 -22.22 1.60 8.23
N ALA A 72 -22.18 2.89 8.62
CA ALA A 72 -23.12 3.47 9.57
C ALA A 72 -24.58 3.39 9.05
N PRO A 73 -25.59 3.37 9.92
CA PRO A 73 -26.97 3.54 9.50
C PRO A 73 -27.16 4.80 8.65
N GLY A 74 -27.64 4.64 7.41
CA GLY A 74 -27.73 5.74 6.45
C GLY A 74 -26.41 6.16 5.82
N GLY A 75 -25.35 5.35 5.98
CA GLY A 75 -24.02 5.59 5.41
C GLY A 75 -24.03 5.69 3.89
N ARG A 76 -23.04 6.38 3.36
CA ARG A 76 -22.92 6.67 1.92
C ARG A 76 -21.85 5.80 1.26
N VAL A 77 -22.12 5.45 0.01
CA VAL A 77 -21.12 4.90 -0.90
C VAL A 77 -20.43 6.07 -1.60
N ASN A 78 -19.13 6.21 -1.38
CA ASN A 78 -18.30 7.17 -2.10
C ASN A 78 -17.72 6.50 -3.34
N SER A 79 -18.04 7.05 -4.51
CA SER A 79 -17.53 6.55 -5.79
C SER A 79 -16.19 7.13 -6.21
N GLU A 80 -15.63 8.05 -5.45
CA GLU A 80 -14.32 8.62 -5.77
C GLU A 80 -13.21 7.60 -5.57
N VAL A 81 -12.36 7.47 -6.58
CA VAL A 81 -11.23 6.54 -6.62
C VAL A 81 -10.00 7.20 -7.23
N THR A 82 -8.84 6.65 -6.91
CA THR A 82 -7.56 6.92 -7.55
C THR A 82 -7.13 5.72 -8.40
N LEU A 83 -6.03 5.83 -9.14
CA LEU A 83 -5.44 4.69 -9.83
C LEU A 83 -4.79 3.68 -8.85
N TRP A 84 -4.46 4.11 -7.62
CA TRP A 84 -4.04 3.22 -6.55
C TRP A 84 -5.15 2.26 -6.15
N ASP A 85 -6.37 2.75 -6.06
CA ASP A 85 -7.57 1.95 -5.78
C ASP A 85 -7.88 0.97 -6.91
N VAL A 86 -7.78 1.43 -8.16
CA VAL A 86 -7.98 0.57 -9.34
C VAL A 86 -6.94 -0.56 -9.38
N ALA A 87 -5.67 -0.27 -9.08
CA ALA A 87 -4.64 -1.28 -8.98
C ALA A 87 -4.95 -2.30 -7.87
N SER A 88 -5.47 -1.85 -6.72
CA SER A 88 -5.93 -2.74 -5.65
C SER A 88 -7.07 -3.66 -6.12
N GLN A 89 -8.02 -3.13 -6.90
CA GLN A 89 -9.09 -3.94 -7.48
C GLN A 89 -8.57 -4.98 -8.49
N ILE A 90 -7.63 -4.61 -9.36
CA ILE A 90 -7.05 -5.55 -10.34
C ILE A 90 -6.34 -6.69 -9.61
N ASN A 91 -5.51 -6.37 -8.62
CA ASN A 91 -4.82 -7.38 -7.80
C ASN A 91 -5.81 -8.23 -6.99
N ALA A 92 -6.92 -7.64 -6.50
CA ALA A 92 -8.00 -8.37 -5.84
C ALA A 92 -8.69 -9.38 -6.76
N LEU A 93 -8.94 -9.01 -8.02
CA LEU A 93 -9.51 -9.90 -9.03
C LEU A 93 -8.59 -11.08 -9.34
N ILE A 94 -7.28 -10.82 -9.50
CA ILE A 94 -6.27 -11.87 -9.68
C ILE A 94 -6.26 -12.81 -8.47
N ALA A 95 -6.18 -12.26 -7.26
CA ALA A 95 -6.15 -13.02 -6.02
C ALA A 95 -7.43 -13.85 -5.82
N ALA A 96 -8.61 -13.25 -6.04
CA ALA A 96 -9.89 -13.93 -5.91
C ALA A 96 -10.03 -15.09 -6.90
N ALA A 97 -9.55 -14.94 -8.14
CA ALA A 97 -9.54 -16.01 -9.12
C ALA A 97 -8.58 -17.16 -8.72
N ASN A 98 -7.39 -16.82 -8.24
CA ASN A 98 -6.41 -17.80 -7.77
C ASN A 98 -6.95 -18.57 -6.54
N LEU A 99 -7.64 -17.90 -5.63
CA LEU A 99 -8.33 -18.49 -4.48
C LEU A 99 -9.67 -19.17 -4.85
N ARG A 100 -10.05 -19.17 -6.13
CA ARG A 100 -11.31 -19.76 -6.64
C ARG A 100 -12.59 -19.16 -6.05
N LEU A 101 -12.53 -17.88 -5.64
CA LEU A 101 -13.70 -17.11 -5.21
C LEU A 101 -14.49 -16.56 -6.40
N VAL A 102 -13.85 -16.42 -7.55
CA VAL A 102 -14.43 -16.01 -8.82
C VAL A 102 -13.80 -16.83 -9.95
N ASP A 103 -14.57 -17.04 -11.01
CA ASP A 103 -14.02 -17.70 -12.22
C ASP A 103 -12.94 -16.82 -12.86
N ARG A 104 -11.86 -17.46 -13.34
CA ARG A 104 -10.71 -16.78 -13.93
C ARG A 104 -11.09 -15.95 -15.15
N GLN A 105 -11.96 -16.49 -16.02
CA GLN A 105 -12.41 -15.77 -17.21
C GLN A 105 -13.25 -14.56 -16.84
N VAL A 106 -14.13 -14.68 -15.84
CA VAL A 106 -14.93 -13.57 -15.33
C VAL A 106 -14.03 -12.49 -14.74
N ALA A 107 -13.01 -12.86 -13.95
CA ALA A 107 -12.05 -11.91 -13.41
C ALA A 107 -11.29 -11.16 -14.50
N ALA A 108 -10.85 -11.87 -15.56
CA ALA A 108 -10.19 -11.27 -16.71
C ALA A 108 -11.08 -10.24 -17.45
N GLU A 109 -12.33 -10.60 -17.71
CA GLU A 109 -13.32 -9.71 -18.34
C GLU A 109 -13.58 -8.45 -17.49
N MET A 110 -13.64 -8.62 -16.15
CA MET A 110 -13.78 -7.50 -15.22
C MET A 110 -12.57 -6.57 -15.24
N ILE A 111 -11.33 -7.10 -15.32
CA ILE A 111 -10.11 -6.31 -15.45
C ILE A 111 -10.14 -5.50 -16.75
N VAL A 112 -10.37 -6.16 -17.89
CA VAL A 112 -10.43 -5.49 -19.20
C VAL A 112 -11.47 -4.36 -19.21
N LYS A 113 -12.65 -4.63 -18.66
CA LYS A 113 -13.73 -3.65 -18.55
C LYS A 113 -13.33 -2.45 -17.67
N ALA A 114 -12.74 -2.70 -16.52
CA ALA A 114 -12.28 -1.63 -15.62
C ALA A 114 -11.24 -0.73 -16.32
N VAL A 115 -10.24 -1.34 -16.98
CA VAL A 115 -9.19 -0.60 -17.70
C VAL A 115 -9.76 0.18 -18.88
N ALA A 116 -10.66 -0.41 -19.66
CA ALA A 116 -11.32 0.29 -20.78
C ALA A 116 -12.18 1.49 -20.35
N SER A 117 -12.54 1.55 -19.08
CA SER A 117 -13.32 2.63 -18.49
C SER A 117 -12.48 3.79 -17.93
N LEU A 118 -11.15 3.65 -17.85
CA LEU A 118 -10.30 4.66 -17.23
C LEU A 118 -10.36 6.00 -17.96
N PRO A 119 -10.65 7.11 -17.24
CA PRO A 119 -10.71 8.43 -17.85
C PRO A 119 -9.30 8.98 -18.13
N SER A 120 -9.24 9.97 -19.03
CA SER A 120 -8.06 10.79 -19.23
C SER A 120 -8.45 12.23 -19.52
N ASP A 121 -7.74 13.16 -18.89
CA ASP A 121 -7.94 14.60 -19.07
C ASP A 121 -6.86 15.20 -19.98
N ARG A 122 -7.17 16.32 -20.61
CA ARG A 122 -6.16 17.14 -21.28
C ARG A 122 -5.32 17.86 -20.22
N LEU A 123 -4.01 17.65 -20.25
CA LEU A 123 -3.08 18.25 -19.31
C LEU A 123 -1.79 18.65 -20.05
N ASP A 124 -1.50 19.96 -20.12
CA ASP A 124 -0.27 20.53 -20.70
C ASP A 124 0.08 20.01 -22.11
N GLY A 125 -0.91 19.96 -22.97
CA GLY A 125 -0.74 19.53 -24.37
C GLY A 125 -0.82 18.02 -24.61
N GLY A 126 -0.93 17.22 -23.55
CA GLY A 126 -1.10 15.77 -23.60
C GLY A 126 -2.40 15.29 -22.98
N ARG A 127 -2.52 13.99 -22.78
CA ARG A 127 -3.61 13.33 -22.05
C ARG A 127 -3.04 12.48 -20.94
N LEU A 128 -3.52 12.68 -19.72
CA LEU A 128 -3.11 11.93 -18.54
C LEU A 128 -4.33 11.51 -17.72
N PRO A 129 -4.29 10.41 -16.98
CA PRO A 129 -5.35 10.08 -16.04
C PRO A 129 -5.46 11.17 -14.97
N PRO A 130 -6.68 11.54 -14.53
CA PRO A 130 -6.85 12.49 -13.42
C PRO A 130 -6.36 11.89 -12.10
N SER A 131 -6.01 12.75 -11.13
CA SER A 131 -5.63 12.30 -9.79
C SER A 131 -6.74 11.50 -9.12
N ASN A 132 -7.99 12.02 -9.15
CA ASN A 132 -9.16 11.31 -8.64
C ASN A 132 -10.32 11.43 -9.63
N PHE A 133 -11.15 10.40 -9.67
CA PHE A 133 -12.35 10.38 -10.51
C PHE A 133 -13.44 9.51 -9.89
N SER A 134 -14.66 9.67 -10.36
CA SER A 134 -15.78 8.84 -9.93
C SER A 134 -15.79 7.50 -10.66
N ALA A 135 -15.66 6.39 -9.96
CA ALA A 135 -15.80 5.03 -10.50
C ALA A 135 -17.18 4.80 -11.15
N GLN A 136 -18.22 5.50 -10.68
CA GLN A 136 -19.58 5.38 -11.19
C GLN A 136 -19.81 6.17 -12.49
N THR A 137 -19.30 7.41 -12.56
CA THR A 137 -19.61 8.33 -13.67
C THR A 137 -18.43 8.59 -14.58
N LEU A 138 -17.22 8.23 -14.18
CA LEU A 138 -15.93 8.48 -14.83
C LEU A 138 -15.55 9.97 -14.91
N ARG A 139 -16.28 10.83 -14.22
CA ARG A 139 -15.97 12.27 -14.17
C ARG A 139 -14.80 12.51 -13.22
N THR A 140 -13.88 13.34 -13.64
CA THR A 140 -12.80 13.86 -12.79
C THR A 140 -13.38 14.57 -11.57
N THR A 141 -12.95 14.20 -10.38
CA THR A 141 -13.31 14.82 -9.10
C THR A 141 -12.17 15.69 -8.58
N VAL A 142 -10.91 15.27 -8.79
CA VAL A 142 -9.73 16.09 -8.51
C VAL A 142 -8.86 16.13 -9.76
N ALA A 143 -8.72 17.31 -10.33
CA ALA A 143 -7.87 17.55 -11.49
C ALA A 143 -6.38 17.45 -11.10
N GLY A 144 -5.57 16.95 -12.04
CA GLY A 144 -4.14 16.78 -11.85
C GLY A 144 -3.69 15.41 -12.32
N PHE A 145 -2.55 14.96 -11.82
CA PHE A 145 -1.95 13.68 -12.15
C PHE A 145 -1.16 13.18 -10.94
N ASP A 146 -1.31 11.91 -10.58
CA ASP A 146 -0.49 11.27 -9.57
C ASP A 146 0.37 10.17 -10.19
N SER A 147 1.68 10.33 -10.08
CA SER A 147 2.64 9.39 -10.66
C SER A 147 2.75 8.10 -9.85
N CYS A 148 2.61 8.15 -8.52
CA CYS A 148 2.67 6.96 -7.68
C CYS A 148 1.49 6.04 -7.98
N ASP A 149 0.28 6.59 -8.04
CA ASP A 149 -0.93 5.85 -8.35
C ASP A 149 -0.89 5.24 -9.76
N THR A 150 -0.40 6.04 -10.74
CA THR A 150 -0.26 5.59 -12.14
C THR A 150 0.77 4.46 -12.26
N GLY A 151 1.91 4.60 -11.60
CA GLY A 151 2.94 3.56 -11.61
C GLY A 151 2.46 2.27 -10.96
N ARG A 152 1.69 2.34 -9.85
CA ARG A 152 1.07 1.17 -9.23
C ARG A 152 0.06 0.49 -10.15
N LEU A 153 -0.75 1.25 -10.88
CA LEU A 153 -1.63 0.67 -11.91
C LEU A 153 -0.81 -0.13 -12.92
N GLY A 154 0.31 0.43 -13.40
CA GLY A 154 1.22 -0.27 -14.31
C GLY A 154 1.76 -1.58 -13.74
N VAL A 155 2.11 -1.62 -12.44
CA VAL A 155 2.52 -2.86 -11.75
C VAL A 155 1.39 -3.89 -11.78
N ALA A 156 0.17 -3.51 -11.42
CA ALA A 156 -0.98 -4.42 -11.41
C ALA A 156 -1.31 -4.96 -12.81
N LEU A 157 -1.23 -4.11 -13.84
CA LEU A 157 -1.43 -4.53 -15.23
C LEU A 157 -0.32 -5.46 -15.73
N ALA A 158 0.94 -5.13 -15.44
CA ALA A 158 2.09 -5.99 -15.76
C ALA A 158 1.94 -7.37 -15.13
N ARG A 159 1.46 -7.43 -13.87
CA ARG A 159 1.18 -8.69 -13.17
C ARG A 159 0.06 -9.47 -13.85
N ALA A 160 -1.06 -8.82 -14.19
CA ALA A 160 -2.18 -9.46 -14.87
C ALA A 160 -1.77 -10.07 -16.22
N VAL A 161 -0.88 -9.40 -16.96
CA VAL A 161 -0.32 -9.90 -18.22
C VAL A 161 0.67 -11.05 -17.98
N SER A 162 1.64 -10.87 -17.07
CA SER A 162 2.68 -11.87 -16.83
C SER A 162 2.14 -13.19 -16.26
N THR A 163 1.04 -13.14 -15.52
CA THR A 163 0.33 -14.31 -14.99
C THR A 163 -0.68 -14.93 -15.98
N GLY A 164 -0.78 -14.36 -17.19
CA GLY A 164 -1.65 -14.87 -18.26
C GLY A 164 -3.15 -14.70 -17.96
N PHE A 165 -3.53 -13.69 -17.20
CA PHE A 165 -4.95 -13.32 -17.00
C PHE A 165 -5.52 -12.64 -18.25
N ILE A 166 -4.75 -11.75 -18.85
CA ILE A 166 -5.14 -10.91 -19.97
C ILE A 166 -3.96 -10.74 -20.92
N GLU A 167 -4.26 -10.40 -22.18
CA GLU A 167 -3.25 -10.04 -23.16
C GLU A 167 -2.84 -8.56 -22.98
N GLY A 168 -1.54 -8.26 -23.17
CA GLY A 168 -1.03 -6.91 -23.04
C GLY A 168 -1.75 -5.89 -23.95
N THR A 169 -2.15 -6.30 -25.15
CA THR A 169 -2.89 -5.46 -26.09
C THR A 169 -4.27 -5.05 -25.59
N GLU A 170 -4.94 -5.89 -24.80
CA GLU A 170 -6.27 -5.61 -24.27
C GLU A 170 -6.26 -4.46 -23.26
N VAL A 171 -5.15 -4.29 -22.52
CA VAL A 171 -5.01 -3.24 -21.51
C VAL A 171 -4.24 -2.03 -22.00
N LEU A 172 -3.30 -2.17 -22.93
CA LEU A 172 -2.54 -1.04 -23.46
C LEU A 172 -3.31 -0.26 -24.54
N ALA A 173 -4.15 -0.93 -25.34
CA ALA A 173 -4.91 -0.26 -26.38
C ALA A 173 -5.89 0.83 -25.85
N PRO A 174 -6.64 0.62 -24.76
CA PRO A 174 -7.44 1.70 -24.16
C PRO A 174 -6.62 2.88 -23.63
N LEU A 175 -5.38 2.66 -23.24
CA LEU A 175 -4.49 3.64 -22.60
C LEU A 175 -3.51 4.30 -23.59
N LYS A 176 -3.58 3.95 -24.87
CA LYS A 176 -2.64 4.40 -25.91
C LYS A 176 -2.50 5.91 -26.07
N ASP A 177 -3.53 6.65 -25.68
CA ASP A 177 -3.54 8.12 -25.77
C ASP A 177 -2.93 8.79 -24.54
N TRP A 178 -2.50 8.03 -23.53
CA TRP A 178 -1.82 8.59 -22.36
C TRP A 178 -0.40 9.00 -22.72
N THR A 179 -0.09 10.27 -22.49
CA THR A 179 1.22 10.87 -22.76
C THR A 179 2.07 10.89 -21.48
N LEU A 180 2.38 9.70 -20.95
CA LEU A 180 3.08 9.55 -19.67
C LEU A 180 4.49 10.15 -19.68
N GLU A 181 5.11 10.30 -20.86
CA GLU A 181 6.39 10.98 -21.06
C GLU A 181 6.35 12.44 -20.57
N ASN A 182 5.20 13.09 -20.52
CA ASN A 182 5.05 14.44 -19.98
C ASN A 182 5.30 14.51 -18.46
N ALA A 183 5.11 13.39 -17.77
CA ALA A 183 5.32 13.27 -16.34
C ALA A 183 6.69 12.67 -15.97
N ILE A 184 7.48 12.25 -16.96
CA ILE A 184 8.81 11.66 -16.74
C ILE A 184 9.87 12.59 -17.35
N ARG A 185 10.87 13.00 -16.57
CA ARG A 185 11.95 13.87 -17.02
C ARG A 185 13.28 13.31 -16.54
N THR A 186 14.14 12.90 -17.46
CA THR A 186 15.46 12.33 -17.15
C THR A 186 15.40 11.19 -16.10
N GLY A 187 14.39 10.31 -16.21
CA GLY A 187 14.19 9.20 -15.28
C GLY A 187 13.54 9.58 -13.94
N ARG A 188 13.20 10.85 -13.74
CA ARG A 188 12.46 11.31 -12.54
C ARG A 188 10.99 11.45 -12.86
N HIS A 189 10.12 11.04 -11.95
CA HIS A 189 8.67 11.14 -12.11
C HIS A 189 8.09 12.33 -11.34
N PHE A 190 7.06 12.93 -11.93
CA PHE A 190 6.43 14.14 -11.43
C PHE A 190 4.93 13.93 -11.29
N SER A 191 4.36 14.46 -10.21
CA SER A 191 2.90 14.58 -10.04
C SER A 191 2.46 16.02 -10.24
N LYS A 192 1.23 16.24 -10.70
CA LYS A 192 0.65 17.58 -10.86
C LYS A 192 -0.50 17.76 -9.89
N ARG A 193 -0.35 18.70 -8.97
CA ARG A 193 -1.38 19.07 -7.99
C ARG A 193 -1.58 20.59 -7.99
N PHE A 194 -2.83 21.03 -7.94
CA PHE A 194 -3.19 22.47 -7.97
C PHE A 194 -2.51 23.26 -9.10
N GLY A 195 -2.47 22.65 -10.29
CA GLY A 195 -1.85 23.26 -11.48
C GLY A 195 -0.32 23.23 -11.54
N THR A 196 0.37 22.77 -10.49
CA THR A 196 1.84 22.79 -10.40
C THR A 196 2.42 21.38 -10.46
N TRP A 197 3.44 21.19 -11.30
CA TRP A 197 4.26 19.97 -11.33
C TRP A 197 5.22 19.96 -10.15
N ARG A 198 5.27 18.83 -9.45
CA ARG A 198 6.19 18.58 -8.36
C ARG A 198 6.96 17.31 -8.64
N ASP A 199 8.26 17.34 -8.38
CA ASP A 199 9.09 16.16 -8.39
C ASP A 199 8.71 15.25 -7.22
N THR A 200 8.32 14.03 -7.55
CA THR A 200 7.91 13.00 -6.59
C THR A 200 8.85 11.78 -6.61
N SER A 201 9.93 11.85 -7.38
CA SER A 201 10.90 10.76 -7.54
C SER A 201 11.69 10.43 -6.27
N GLN A 202 11.61 11.26 -5.24
CA GLN A 202 12.22 10.99 -3.92
C GLN A 202 11.23 10.30 -2.95
N SER A 203 10.03 9.95 -3.42
CA SER A 203 9.06 9.21 -2.64
C SER A 203 9.53 7.77 -2.37
N HIS A 204 9.25 7.26 -1.18
CA HIS A 204 9.46 5.86 -0.84
C HIS A 204 8.68 4.86 -1.74
N CYS A 205 7.74 5.36 -2.54
CA CYS A 205 7.01 4.55 -3.54
C CYS A 205 7.81 4.31 -4.82
N THR A 206 8.89 5.07 -5.10
CA THR A 206 9.55 5.11 -6.41
C THR A 206 10.04 3.74 -6.87
N ASP A 207 10.73 2.98 -6.01
CA ASP A 207 11.22 1.65 -6.38
C ASP A 207 10.10 0.62 -6.62
N TYR A 208 8.96 0.81 -5.95
CA TYR A 208 7.79 -0.04 -6.17
C TYR A 208 7.11 0.27 -7.51
N ILE A 209 7.00 1.54 -7.89
CA ILE A 209 6.25 1.95 -9.09
C ILE A 209 7.09 1.94 -10.38
N ALA A 210 8.42 1.94 -10.29
CA ALA A 210 9.32 1.98 -11.46
C ALA A 210 9.03 0.86 -12.48
N PRO A 211 8.82 -0.43 -12.10
CA PRO A 211 8.43 -1.49 -13.01
C PRO A 211 7.08 -1.24 -13.71
N GLY A 212 6.15 -0.55 -13.04
CA GLY A 212 4.87 -0.16 -13.64
C GLY A 212 5.03 0.88 -14.75
N PHE A 213 5.92 1.84 -14.58
CA PHE A 213 6.26 2.77 -15.65
C PHE A 213 6.99 2.06 -16.80
N ALA A 214 7.86 1.10 -16.50
CA ALA A 214 8.50 0.28 -17.55
C ALA A 214 7.46 -0.51 -18.37
N PHE A 215 6.39 -1.00 -17.77
CA PHE A 215 5.28 -1.63 -18.48
C PHE A 215 4.61 -0.68 -19.49
N PHE A 216 4.56 0.61 -19.19
CA PHE A 216 4.08 1.65 -20.11
C PHE A 216 5.17 2.18 -21.08
N GLY A 217 6.36 1.57 -21.09
CA GLY A 217 7.47 1.99 -21.96
C GLY A 217 8.21 3.24 -21.46
N GLN A 218 8.04 3.61 -20.18
CA GLN A 218 8.71 4.75 -19.56
C GLN A 218 9.79 4.28 -18.58
N GLU A 219 10.96 4.89 -18.60
CA GLU A 219 12.04 4.60 -17.68
C GLU A 219 12.00 5.53 -16.47
N VAL A 220 11.87 4.95 -15.27
CA VAL A 220 11.99 5.64 -13.98
C VAL A 220 13.21 5.07 -13.26
N LEU A 221 14.11 5.95 -12.86
CA LEU A 221 15.32 5.55 -12.15
C LEU A 221 14.99 5.11 -10.72
N PRO A 222 15.62 4.05 -10.21
CA PRO A 222 15.44 3.62 -8.85
C PRO A 222 15.95 4.68 -7.87
N LEU A 223 15.28 4.80 -6.73
CA LEU A 223 15.64 5.71 -5.66
C LEU A 223 16.87 5.21 -4.90
N TYR A 224 16.89 3.92 -4.59
CA TYR A 224 17.96 3.31 -3.80
C TYR A 224 19.09 2.80 -4.69
N LYS A 225 20.28 3.32 -4.49
CA LYS A 225 21.52 2.79 -5.07
C LYS A 225 22.16 1.84 -4.06
N TRP A 226 21.67 0.62 -3.99
CA TRP A 226 22.22 -0.43 -3.13
C TRP A 226 23.29 -1.25 -3.86
N PRO A 227 24.37 -1.74 -3.20
CA PRO A 227 24.78 -1.60 -1.80
C PRO A 227 26.07 -0.75 -1.68
N ASP A 228 26.02 0.33 -0.96
CA ASP A 228 27.21 1.02 -0.48
C ASP A 228 27.03 1.46 0.98
N ASP A 229 28.04 2.11 1.58
CA ASP A 229 28.00 2.53 2.98
C ASP A 229 26.88 3.54 3.30
N SER A 230 26.22 4.12 2.29
CA SER A 230 25.05 5.01 2.46
C SER A 230 23.79 4.25 2.86
N ALA A 231 23.66 2.99 2.47
CA ALA A 231 22.52 2.15 2.79
C ALA A 231 22.25 2.02 4.31
N GLU A 232 23.32 1.98 5.11
CA GLU A 232 23.21 1.90 6.57
C GLU A 232 22.55 3.13 7.17
N THR A 233 22.88 4.32 6.68
CA THR A 233 22.27 5.57 7.13
C THR A 233 20.80 5.66 6.73
N GLU A 234 20.47 5.27 5.50
CA GLU A 234 19.10 5.26 5.00
C GLU A 234 18.22 4.30 5.80
N ILE A 235 18.68 3.06 6.04
CA ILE A 235 17.95 2.07 6.85
C ILE A 235 17.76 2.57 8.28
N THR A 236 18.77 3.17 8.87
CA THR A 236 18.67 3.72 10.23
C THR A 236 17.62 4.81 10.29
N THR A 237 17.53 5.66 9.28
CA THR A 237 16.52 6.71 9.22
C THR A 237 15.11 6.15 9.00
N ILE A 238 14.98 5.15 8.14
CA ILE A 238 13.72 4.42 7.95
C ILE A 238 13.27 3.81 9.28
N TYR A 239 14.19 3.18 10.02
CA TYR A 239 13.89 2.61 11.33
C TYR A 239 13.42 3.69 12.33
N LEU A 240 14.11 4.82 12.41
CA LEU A 240 13.73 5.93 13.29
C LEU A 240 12.34 6.48 12.94
N ALA A 241 12.07 6.74 11.67
CA ALA A 241 10.78 7.20 11.22
C ALA A 241 9.67 6.16 11.48
N ALA A 242 9.95 4.88 11.30
CA ALA A 242 9.02 3.79 11.61
C ALA A 242 8.75 3.67 13.12
N SER A 243 9.74 3.90 13.96
CA SER A 243 9.58 3.88 15.43
C SER A 243 8.68 5.01 15.94
N LEU A 244 8.58 6.10 15.18
CA LEU A 244 7.61 7.17 15.44
C LEU A 244 6.21 6.88 14.87
N GLY A 245 6.03 5.77 14.16
CA GLY A 245 4.77 5.45 13.47
C GLY A 245 4.54 6.28 12.20
N ALA A 246 5.59 6.91 11.67
CA ALA A 246 5.48 7.86 10.56
C ALA A 246 5.56 7.23 9.17
N ILE A 247 5.85 5.93 9.04
CA ILE A 247 6.00 5.26 7.75
C ILE A 247 4.98 4.15 7.59
N SER A 248 4.24 4.21 6.48
CA SER A 248 3.34 3.15 6.05
C SER A 248 4.11 1.89 5.62
N THR A 249 3.61 0.74 6.04
CA THR A 249 4.11 -0.57 5.60
C THR A 249 3.81 -0.83 4.12
N GLU A 250 2.76 -0.21 3.59
CA GLU A 250 2.08 -0.61 2.37
C GLU A 250 2.96 -0.66 1.12
N PRO A 251 3.69 0.38 0.70
CA PRO A 251 4.45 0.32 -0.55
C PRO A 251 5.54 -0.76 -0.55
N PHE A 252 6.21 -0.95 0.57
CA PHE A 252 7.29 -1.93 0.69
C PHE A 252 6.78 -3.37 0.73
N ALA A 253 5.70 -3.61 1.49
CA ALA A 253 5.10 -4.94 1.56
C ALA A 253 4.35 -5.30 0.27
N LEU A 254 3.71 -4.35 -0.41
CA LEU A 254 3.13 -4.56 -1.73
C LEU A 254 4.19 -4.92 -2.76
N ARG A 255 5.34 -4.19 -2.78
CA ARG A 255 6.45 -4.57 -3.64
C ARG A 255 6.87 -6.02 -3.41
N ALA A 256 6.95 -6.45 -2.15
CA ALA A 256 7.35 -7.80 -1.81
C ALA A 256 6.38 -8.88 -2.33
N ILE A 257 5.07 -8.68 -2.18
CA ILE A 257 4.05 -9.67 -2.58
C ILE A 257 3.68 -9.59 -4.07
N GLU A 258 3.85 -8.44 -4.71
CA GLU A 258 3.46 -8.21 -6.11
C GLU A 258 4.62 -8.38 -7.09
N LEU A 259 5.85 -8.05 -6.68
CA LEU A 259 7.06 -8.04 -7.53
C LEU A 259 8.15 -9.00 -7.03
N GLY A 260 8.01 -9.50 -5.80
CA GLY A 260 9.01 -10.34 -5.14
C GLY A 260 9.96 -9.54 -4.24
N ILE A 261 10.62 -10.25 -3.34
CA ILE A 261 11.52 -9.68 -2.33
C ILE A 261 12.95 -9.71 -2.84
N ASP A 262 13.53 -8.54 -3.08
CA ASP A 262 14.97 -8.37 -3.27
C ASP A 262 15.68 -7.96 -1.96
N GLY A 263 17.01 -7.84 -2.01
CA GLY A 263 17.82 -7.48 -0.85
C GLY A 263 17.43 -6.16 -0.21
N PRO A 264 17.32 -5.06 -0.97
CA PRO A 264 16.88 -3.76 -0.46
C PRO A 264 15.49 -3.80 0.17
N THR A 265 14.50 -4.36 -0.50
CA THR A 265 13.13 -4.48 0.02
C THR A 265 13.09 -5.23 1.34
N ARG A 266 13.85 -6.34 1.45
CA ARG A 266 13.96 -7.10 2.70
C ARG A 266 14.53 -6.27 3.83
N LEU A 267 15.61 -5.54 3.60
CA LEU A 267 16.23 -4.71 4.64
C LEU A 267 15.29 -3.64 5.17
N ILE A 268 14.51 -3.01 4.29
CA ILE A 268 13.51 -2.01 4.68
C ILE A 268 12.38 -2.67 5.47
N LEU A 269 11.85 -3.78 5.00
CA LEU A 269 10.78 -4.51 5.70
C LEU A 269 11.24 -4.99 7.08
N ASP A 270 12.47 -5.49 7.19
CA ASP A 270 13.06 -5.88 8.48
C ASP A 270 13.11 -4.68 9.43
N ALA A 271 13.58 -3.51 8.96
CA ALA A 271 13.65 -2.30 9.77
C ALA A 271 12.26 -1.81 10.24
N LEU A 272 11.27 -1.80 9.34
CA LEU A 272 9.90 -1.41 9.66
C LEU A 272 9.25 -2.37 10.65
N PHE A 273 9.42 -3.66 10.45
CA PHE A 273 8.88 -4.69 11.34
C PHE A 273 9.52 -4.63 12.73
N ASP A 274 10.85 -4.52 12.79
CA ASP A 274 11.59 -4.42 14.05
C ASP A 274 11.19 -3.18 14.86
N ALA A 275 10.92 -2.05 14.19
CA ALA A 275 10.46 -0.86 14.85
C ALA A 275 9.07 -1.05 15.51
N GLN A 276 8.14 -1.68 14.80
CA GLN A 276 6.79 -1.92 15.31
C GLN A 276 6.79 -3.01 16.40
N LEU A 277 7.54 -4.08 16.22
CA LEU A 277 7.70 -5.12 17.22
C LEU A 277 8.38 -4.59 18.49
N GLY A 278 9.46 -3.80 18.32
CA GLY A 278 10.17 -3.19 19.43
C GLY A 278 9.28 -2.26 20.26
N TRP A 279 8.42 -1.48 19.59
CA TRP A 279 7.42 -0.67 20.28
C TRP A 279 6.48 -1.53 21.14
N PHE A 280 5.99 -2.65 20.56
CA PHE A 280 5.13 -3.58 21.29
C PHE A 280 5.83 -4.21 22.50
N GLU A 281 7.07 -4.64 22.34
CA GLU A 281 7.87 -5.26 23.43
C GLU A 281 8.12 -4.28 24.58
N GLU A 282 8.26 -2.98 24.29
CA GLU A 282 8.50 -1.94 25.31
C GLU A 282 7.24 -1.45 25.99
N SER A 283 6.20 -1.19 25.21
CA SER A 283 4.98 -0.53 25.68
C SER A 283 3.81 -1.47 25.94
N GLY A 284 3.86 -2.69 25.42
CA GLY A 284 2.71 -3.60 25.36
C GLY A 284 1.64 -3.17 24.37
N GLN A 285 1.80 -2.03 23.68
CA GLN A 285 0.84 -1.49 22.73
C GLN A 285 1.15 -1.99 21.31
N LEU A 286 0.13 -2.45 20.63
CA LEU A 286 0.26 -2.88 19.24
C LEU A 286 0.37 -1.68 18.30
N ARG A 287 1.19 -1.82 17.29
CA ARG A 287 1.35 -0.83 16.22
C ARG A 287 1.33 -1.51 14.86
N CYS A 288 0.53 -1.01 13.94
CA CYS A 288 0.43 -1.55 12.59
C CYS A 288 -0.05 -0.45 11.65
N VAL A 289 0.88 0.30 11.07
CA VAL A 289 0.61 1.56 10.37
C VAL A 289 0.45 1.35 8.87
N SER A 290 -0.60 1.94 8.29
CA SER A 290 -0.78 2.12 6.85
C SER A 290 -1.60 3.36 6.55
N GLU A 291 -1.57 3.81 5.30
CA GLU A 291 -2.42 4.89 4.82
C GLU A 291 -3.88 4.44 4.81
N THR A 292 -4.78 5.23 5.40
CA THR A 292 -6.17 4.82 5.53
C THR A 292 -7.10 6.00 5.87
N PRO A 293 -8.35 6.02 5.37
CA PRO A 293 -9.36 6.93 5.86
C PRO A 293 -9.75 6.58 7.30
N ILE A 294 -10.01 7.59 8.11
CA ILE A 294 -10.48 7.45 9.49
C ILE A 294 -11.68 8.36 9.75
N ASP A 295 -12.43 8.10 10.82
CA ASP A 295 -13.68 8.79 11.15
C ASP A 295 -13.52 9.98 12.11
N ARG A 296 -12.29 10.38 12.37
CA ARG A 296 -11.92 11.55 13.19
C ARG A 296 -10.75 12.32 12.56
N ALA A 297 -10.49 13.51 13.00
CA ALA A 297 -9.30 14.26 12.56
C ALA A 297 -8.03 13.41 12.79
N PRO A 298 -7.11 13.37 11.84
CA PRO A 298 -7.04 14.15 10.59
C PRO A 298 -7.85 13.61 9.39
N TRP A 299 -8.77 12.71 9.55
CA TRP A 299 -9.69 12.10 8.56
C TRP A 299 -9.05 11.15 7.56
N PHE A 300 -7.77 11.29 7.31
CA PHE A 300 -6.97 10.38 6.50
C PHE A 300 -5.56 10.31 7.07
N LEU A 301 -5.06 9.11 7.28
CA LEU A 301 -3.68 8.87 7.65
C LEU A 301 -2.86 8.72 6.38
N TYR A 302 -1.91 9.61 6.22
CA TYR A 302 -0.98 9.60 5.12
C TYR A 302 0.43 9.68 5.68
N SER A 303 1.24 8.68 5.44
CA SER A 303 2.59 8.63 5.97
C SER A 303 3.58 8.18 4.91
N GLY A 304 4.72 8.85 4.85
CA GLY A 304 5.74 8.53 3.87
C GLY A 304 7.13 8.96 4.31
N LEU A 305 8.11 8.52 3.56
CA LEU A 305 9.49 8.92 3.69
C LEU A 305 9.93 9.58 2.40
N ARG A 306 10.49 10.78 2.51
CA ARG A 306 11.18 11.45 1.43
C ARG A 306 12.68 11.32 1.65
N LEU A 307 13.38 10.77 0.67
CA LEU A 307 14.84 10.74 0.65
C LEU A 307 15.34 11.90 -0.19
N ASP A 308 16.17 12.76 0.38
CA ASP A 308 16.76 13.90 -0.30
C ASP A 308 18.28 13.78 -0.31
N ILE A 309 18.93 14.55 -1.22
CA ILE A 309 20.39 14.66 -1.34
C ILE A 309 21.03 15.11 -0.02
N GLU A 310 20.31 15.91 0.77
CA GLU A 310 20.78 16.44 2.07
C GLU A 310 20.40 15.54 3.26
N GLY A 311 19.67 14.45 3.03
CA GLY A 311 19.27 13.48 4.06
C GLY A 311 17.78 13.15 4.02
N PRO A 312 17.41 12.05 4.66
CA PRO A 312 16.03 11.58 4.67
C PRO A 312 15.15 12.48 5.55
N GLU A 313 13.96 12.76 5.07
CA GLU A 313 12.91 13.47 5.77
C GLU A 313 11.69 12.57 5.89
N ALA A 314 11.31 12.24 7.13
CA ALA A 314 10.03 11.62 7.39
C ALA A 314 8.96 12.72 7.50
N TRP A 315 7.83 12.54 6.80
CA TRP A 315 6.70 13.45 6.93
C TRP A 315 5.40 12.69 7.12
N VAL A 316 4.49 13.29 7.84
CA VAL A 316 3.10 12.89 7.89
C VAL A 316 2.30 14.03 7.31
N ILE A 317 1.50 13.71 6.33
CA ILE A 317 0.58 14.66 5.75
C ILE A 317 -0.79 14.34 6.34
N GLY A 318 -1.21 15.14 7.29
CA GLY A 318 -2.62 15.21 7.66
C GLY A 318 -3.42 15.67 6.44
N THR A 319 -4.69 15.32 6.39
CA THR A 319 -5.55 15.62 5.25
C THR A 319 -5.43 17.04 4.78
N MET A 320 -5.22 17.16 3.50
CA MET A 320 -5.50 18.31 2.61
C MET A 320 -5.03 19.70 3.03
N THR A 321 -4.71 20.01 4.29
CA THR A 321 -4.50 21.39 4.72
C THR A 321 -3.33 21.68 5.66
N SER A 322 -2.67 20.69 6.27
CA SER A 322 -1.55 20.99 7.18
C SER A 322 -0.58 19.83 7.36
N ASP A 323 0.67 20.16 7.64
CA ASP A 323 1.65 19.22 8.15
C ASP A 323 1.12 18.63 9.46
N ALA A 324 1.12 17.31 9.60
CA ALA A 324 0.66 16.67 10.81
C ALA A 324 1.59 17.03 11.97
N THR A 325 0.99 17.33 13.11
CA THR A 325 1.74 17.55 14.34
C THR A 325 2.23 16.24 14.93
N THR A 326 3.18 16.30 15.88
CA THR A 326 3.65 15.11 16.59
C THR A 326 2.52 14.36 17.31
N GLU A 327 1.47 15.07 17.74
CA GLU A 327 0.30 14.47 18.38
C GLU A 327 -0.61 13.77 17.37
N GLU A 328 -0.82 14.35 16.20
CA GLU A 328 -1.54 13.71 15.09
C GLU A 328 -0.83 12.45 14.60
N LEU A 329 0.51 12.48 14.52
CA LEU A 329 1.35 11.33 14.26
C LEU A 329 1.14 10.22 15.28
N ARG A 330 1.12 10.59 16.54
CA ARG A 330 0.92 9.66 17.64
C ARG A 330 -0.46 9.03 17.59
N SER A 331 -1.50 9.83 17.39
CA SER A 331 -2.88 9.39 17.21
C SER A 331 -3.05 8.50 15.99
N ALA A 332 -2.35 8.80 14.90
CA ALA A 332 -2.32 7.98 13.69
C ALA A 332 -1.73 6.58 13.93
N SER A 333 -0.70 6.49 14.77
CA SER A 333 -0.05 5.22 15.10
C SER A 333 -0.85 4.33 16.07
N GLU A 334 -1.94 4.83 16.62
CA GLU A 334 -2.87 4.10 17.49
C GLU A 334 -3.87 3.24 16.74
N ILE A 335 -3.79 3.21 15.41
CA ILE A 335 -4.66 2.37 14.58
C ILE A 335 -3.90 1.13 14.14
N ILE A 336 -4.49 -0.03 14.37
CA ILE A 336 -4.06 -1.30 13.79
C ILE A 336 -4.72 -1.40 12.42
N SER A 337 -3.96 -1.11 11.37
CA SER A 337 -4.46 -1.18 9.99
C SER A 337 -4.77 -2.61 9.58
N SER A 338 -5.99 -2.85 9.08
CA SER A 338 -6.42 -4.18 8.66
C SER A 338 -5.56 -4.72 7.51
N LYS A 339 -5.31 -3.92 6.48
CA LYS A 339 -4.47 -4.34 5.34
C LYS A 339 -3.01 -4.56 5.74
N ALA A 340 -2.44 -3.70 6.58
CA ALA A 340 -1.06 -3.85 7.02
C ALA A 340 -0.85 -5.09 7.92
N ALA A 341 -1.85 -5.49 8.70
CA ALA A 341 -1.79 -6.72 9.50
C ALA A 341 -1.62 -7.96 8.61
N TYR A 342 -2.43 -8.08 7.54
CA TYR A 342 -2.29 -9.17 6.58
C TYR A 342 -1.01 -9.07 5.73
N LEU A 343 -0.57 -7.86 5.37
CA LEU A 343 0.71 -7.65 4.71
C LEU A 343 1.87 -8.14 5.58
N TRP A 344 1.89 -7.79 6.87
CA TRP A 344 2.92 -8.28 7.78
C TRP A 344 2.90 -9.80 7.90
N ARG A 345 1.73 -10.41 7.98
CA ARG A 345 1.63 -11.88 8.01
C ARG A 345 2.16 -12.53 6.73
N ALA A 346 2.00 -11.84 5.58
CA ALA A 346 2.47 -12.32 4.29
C ALA A 346 4.00 -12.23 4.15
N VAL A 347 4.61 -11.12 4.59
CA VAL A 347 6.05 -10.85 4.35
C VAL A 347 6.95 -11.14 5.55
N HIS A 348 6.38 -11.15 6.76
CA HIS A 348 7.05 -11.43 8.03
C HIS A 348 6.21 -12.36 8.91
N PRO A 349 6.12 -13.67 8.60
CA PRO A 349 5.46 -14.65 9.47
C PRO A 349 6.12 -14.66 10.86
N HIS A 350 5.36 -14.24 11.88
CA HIS A 350 5.86 -14.07 13.24
C HIS A 350 4.68 -14.06 14.22
N PRO A 351 4.81 -14.49 15.49
CA PRO A 351 3.73 -14.42 16.48
C PRO A 351 3.11 -13.04 16.64
N TYR A 352 3.90 -11.98 16.43
CA TYR A 352 3.39 -10.60 16.42
C TYR A 352 2.45 -10.33 15.24
N SER A 353 2.84 -10.72 14.02
CA SER A 353 1.97 -10.55 12.84
C SER A 353 0.71 -11.43 12.91
N ASP A 354 0.81 -12.65 13.49
CA ASP A 354 -0.35 -13.49 13.76
C ASP A 354 -1.31 -12.81 14.75
N ARG A 355 -0.76 -12.18 15.79
CA ARG A 355 -1.57 -11.42 16.76
C ARG A 355 -2.29 -10.24 16.10
N LEU A 356 -1.63 -9.49 15.20
CA LEU A 356 -2.25 -8.40 14.46
C LEU A 356 -3.42 -8.90 13.60
N VAL A 357 -3.23 -9.98 12.85
CA VAL A 357 -4.29 -10.59 12.03
C VAL A 357 -5.45 -11.06 12.90
N ASN A 358 -5.19 -11.71 14.05
CA ASN A 358 -6.24 -12.18 14.94
C ASN A 358 -7.09 -11.01 15.48
N ILE A 359 -6.47 -9.90 15.87
CA ILE A 359 -7.20 -8.71 16.34
C ILE A 359 -8.07 -8.12 15.21
N VAL A 360 -7.55 -8.03 14.00
CA VAL A 360 -8.31 -7.56 12.83
C VAL A 360 -9.47 -8.54 12.55
N ARG A 361 -9.21 -9.83 12.59
CA ARG A 361 -10.22 -10.87 12.38
C ARG A 361 -11.35 -10.81 13.41
N GLU A 362 -11.03 -10.55 14.66
CA GLU A 362 -12.00 -10.47 15.76
C GLU A 362 -12.81 -9.16 15.76
N ASN A 363 -12.21 -8.03 15.36
CA ASN A 363 -12.77 -6.71 15.61
C ASN A 363 -13.10 -5.92 14.33
N ALA A 364 -12.49 -6.20 13.17
CA ALA A 364 -12.64 -5.41 11.96
C ALA A 364 -13.51 -6.05 10.87
N ARG A 365 -14.07 -7.23 11.09
CA ARG A 365 -14.95 -7.91 10.12
C ARG A 365 -16.30 -7.21 10.07
N ILE A 366 -16.75 -6.85 8.86
CA ILE A 366 -18.08 -6.29 8.60
C ILE A 366 -18.85 -7.31 7.76
N PRO A 367 -19.79 -8.07 8.36
CA PRO A 367 -20.46 -9.17 7.69
C PRO A 367 -21.05 -8.77 6.32
N GLY A 368 -20.62 -9.47 5.27
CA GLY A 368 -21.07 -9.27 3.89
C GLY A 368 -20.64 -7.94 3.26
N GLN A 369 -19.67 -7.22 3.85
CA GLN A 369 -19.19 -5.94 3.32
C GLN A 369 -17.65 -5.83 3.26
N GLY A 370 -16.92 -6.83 3.78
CA GLY A 370 -15.46 -6.81 3.84
C GLY A 370 -14.93 -6.49 5.23
N PHE A 371 -13.77 -5.86 5.28
CA PHE A 371 -13.11 -5.44 6.51
C PHE A 371 -13.18 -3.94 6.70
N SER A 372 -13.34 -3.51 7.97
CA SER A 372 -13.04 -2.13 8.36
C SER A 372 -11.58 -1.80 8.02
N VAL A 373 -11.30 -0.54 7.74
CA VAL A 373 -9.94 -0.05 7.42
C VAL A 373 -8.94 -0.29 8.55
N GLY A 374 -9.39 -0.46 9.79
CA GLY A 374 -8.55 -0.76 10.94
C GLY A 374 -9.33 -0.90 12.23
N VAL A 375 -8.59 -0.98 13.32
CA VAL A 375 -9.07 -1.08 14.70
C VAL A 375 -8.32 -0.06 15.54
N TYR A 376 -9.01 0.72 16.37
CA TYR A 376 -8.34 1.57 17.34
C TYR A 376 -7.67 0.72 18.41
N SER A 377 -6.37 0.92 18.64
CA SER A 377 -5.57 0.08 19.52
C SER A 377 -5.94 0.25 21.00
N ASP A 378 -6.44 1.41 21.38
CA ASP A 378 -6.87 1.73 22.74
C ASP A 378 -8.20 1.06 23.13
N MET A 379 -9.12 0.88 22.19
CA MET A 379 -10.46 0.36 22.43
C MET A 379 -10.72 -0.99 21.79
N LEU A 380 -9.84 -1.48 20.91
CA LEU A 380 -10.03 -2.65 20.06
C LEU A 380 -11.38 -2.62 19.31
N SER A 381 -11.84 -1.42 18.98
CA SER A 381 -13.08 -1.20 18.23
C SER A 381 -12.77 -0.93 16.77
N PRO A 382 -13.60 -1.39 15.82
CA PRO A 382 -13.39 -1.05 14.42
C PRO A 382 -13.37 0.47 14.25
N VAL A 383 -12.62 0.96 13.28
CA VAL A 383 -12.76 2.35 12.84
C VAL A 383 -14.21 2.48 12.36
N PRO A 384 -15.05 3.24 13.08
CA PRO A 384 -16.46 3.18 12.85
C PRO A 384 -16.76 3.46 11.39
N ASN A 385 -17.48 2.55 10.81
CA ASN A 385 -18.26 2.78 9.64
C ASN A 385 -17.51 2.97 8.32
N TYR A 386 -16.25 2.57 8.20
CA TYR A 386 -15.54 2.62 6.93
C TYR A 386 -14.97 1.27 6.51
N THR A 387 -15.28 0.89 5.27
CA THR A 387 -14.58 -0.14 4.50
C THR A 387 -14.21 0.45 3.15
N ASP A 388 -13.13 0.01 2.53
CA ASP A 388 -12.66 0.55 1.26
C ASP A 388 -12.09 -0.51 0.32
N ILE A 389 -11.96 -0.10 -0.94
CA ILE A 389 -11.43 -0.92 -2.03
C ILE A 389 -9.99 -1.37 -1.76
N THR A 390 -9.14 -0.47 -1.26
CA THR A 390 -7.71 -0.74 -1.04
C THR A 390 -7.51 -1.72 0.11
N THR A 391 -8.22 -1.55 1.24
CA THR A 391 -8.14 -2.46 2.39
C THR A 391 -8.52 -3.89 1.97
N ASN A 392 -9.67 -4.07 1.33
CA ASN A 392 -10.13 -5.39 0.94
C ASN A 392 -9.29 -6.01 -0.19
N GLY A 393 -8.84 -5.21 -1.14
CA GLY A 393 -7.99 -5.67 -2.24
C GLY A 393 -6.62 -6.15 -1.76
N ILE A 394 -6.01 -5.42 -0.83
CA ILE A 394 -4.71 -5.79 -0.26
C ILE A 394 -4.83 -7.02 0.64
N ILE A 395 -5.91 -7.14 1.45
CA ILE A 395 -6.15 -8.35 2.26
C ILE A 395 -6.24 -9.58 1.36
N LEU A 396 -7.01 -9.52 0.27
CA LEU A 396 -7.10 -10.61 -0.71
C LEU A 396 -5.73 -11.00 -1.28
N SER A 397 -4.95 -10.00 -1.72
CA SER A 397 -3.62 -10.22 -2.31
C SER A 397 -2.66 -10.83 -1.29
N ALA A 398 -2.69 -10.35 -0.04
CA ALA A 398 -1.87 -10.89 1.04
C ALA A 398 -2.24 -12.34 1.38
N ILE A 399 -3.54 -12.67 1.44
CA ILE A 399 -4.00 -14.04 1.70
C ILE A 399 -3.60 -14.97 0.56
N ALA A 400 -3.77 -14.57 -0.70
CA ALA A 400 -3.33 -15.36 -1.85
C ALA A 400 -1.82 -15.65 -1.76
N HIS A 401 -1.02 -14.66 -1.40
CA HIS A 401 0.42 -14.82 -1.18
C HIS A 401 0.75 -15.80 -0.04
N ILE A 402 0.08 -15.68 1.12
CA ILE A 402 0.26 -16.58 2.28
C ILE A 402 -0.07 -18.05 1.91
N LEU A 403 -1.10 -18.25 1.10
CA LEU A 403 -1.55 -19.58 0.69
C LEU A 403 -0.75 -20.19 -0.48
N GLY A 404 0.20 -19.44 -1.05
CA GLY A 404 1.01 -19.85 -2.20
C GLY A 404 0.28 -19.79 -3.53
N ASP A 405 -0.83 -19.06 -3.57
CA ASP A 405 -1.68 -18.85 -4.75
C ASP A 405 -1.54 -17.39 -5.29
N GLY A 406 -0.51 -16.66 -4.84
CA GLY A 406 -0.28 -15.24 -5.11
C GLY A 406 0.53 -14.92 -6.37
#